data_3ca184734a2ff1446e9c03fa44abe3aa
#
_entry.id   3ca184734a2ff1446e9c03fa44abe3aa
#
_cell.length_a   1.000
_cell.length_b   1.000
_cell.length_c   1.000
_cell.angle_alpha   90.00
_cell.angle_beta   90.00
_cell.angle_gamma   90.00
#
_symmetry.space_group_name_H-M   'P 1'
#
loop_
_entity.id
_entity.type
_entity.pdbx_description
1 polymer ?
#
loop_
_entity_poly.entity_id
_entity_poly.type
_entity_poly.pdbx_seq_one_letter_code
_entity_poly.pdbx_strand_id
1 'polypeptide(L)'
;MKLENKVAIITGSTRGIGRATAELFAKEGAKVVVVGTKEELGKEVAEEIKAAGGEAIFCKTDVTSDESLENLVKTTLDAFGKIDILVNNAGVGGTTANMNQITMDEWNTVLATNLTAPFVLCNKEQTVL
;
A
#
# COMPACT_ATOMS: atom_id res chain seq x y z
N MET A 1 12.89 14.15 -13.52
CA MET A 1 12.16 13.27 -12.61
C MET A 1 12.00 11.89 -13.24
N LYS A 2 12.37 10.87 -12.51
CA LYS A 2 12.43 9.50 -13.04
C LYS A 2 11.09 8.80 -13.17
N LEU A 3 10.10 9.22 -12.39
CA LEU A 3 8.78 8.57 -12.33
C LEU A 3 7.65 9.49 -12.78
N GLU A 4 7.96 10.49 -13.58
CA GLU A 4 6.97 11.45 -14.04
C GLU A 4 5.82 10.75 -14.77
N ASN A 5 4.58 11.10 -14.38
CA ASN A 5 3.35 10.53 -14.92
C ASN A 5 3.11 9.05 -14.60
N LYS A 6 3.91 8.45 -13.72
CA LYS A 6 3.65 7.09 -13.23
C LYS A 6 2.71 7.13 -12.05
N VAL A 7 1.85 6.11 -11.93
CA VAL A 7 0.94 5.94 -10.80
C VAL A 7 1.42 4.77 -9.97
N ALA A 8 1.69 5.00 -8.70
CA ALA A 8 2.24 3.99 -7.81
C ALA A 8 1.33 3.76 -6.59
N ILE A 9 1.05 2.50 -6.33
CA ILE A 9 0.40 2.05 -5.09
C ILE A 9 1.49 1.50 -4.19
N ILE A 10 1.57 1.99 -2.96
CA ILE A 10 2.55 1.53 -1.99
C ILE A 10 1.81 1.08 -0.73
N THR A 11 1.70 -0.22 -0.51
CA THR A 11 1.04 -0.74 0.67
C THR A 11 1.89 -0.49 1.90
N GLY A 12 1.26 -0.26 3.06
CA GLY A 12 1.98 0.03 4.30
C GLY A 12 2.76 1.34 4.26
N SER A 13 2.23 2.37 3.61
CA SER A 13 2.96 3.61 3.37
C SER A 13 2.64 4.75 4.36
N THR A 14 2.02 4.45 5.49
CA THR A 14 1.73 5.47 6.51
C THR A 14 2.92 5.74 7.44
N ARG A 15 3.92 4.90 7.43
CA ARG A 15 5.11 5.01 8.28
C ARG A 15 6.29 4.21 7.72
N GLY A 16 7.46 4.41 8.32
CA GLY A 16 8.65 3.61 8.05
C GLY A 16 9.13 3.64 6.61
N ILE A 17 9.58 2.49 6.11
CA ILE A 17 10.13 2.36 4.77
C ILE A 17 9.07 2.69 3.71
N GLY A 18 7.83 2.28 3.92
CA GLY A 18 6.74 2.57 2.98
C GLY A 18 6.46 4.06 2.84
N ARG A 19 6.47 4.79 3.95
CA ARG A 19 6.31 6.24 3.93
C ARG A 19 7.47 6.93 3.20
N ALA A 20 8.70 6.53 3.51
CA ALA A 20 9.89 7.07 2.85
C ALA A 20 9.86 6.79 1.34
N THR A 21 9.41 5.60 0.94
CA THR A 21 9.25 5.23 -0.46
C THR A 21 8.19 6.10 -1.14
N ALA A 22 7.05 6.31 -0.50
CA ALA A 22 5.98 7.14 -1.03
C ALA A 22 6.45 8.59 -1.24
N GLU A 23 7.15 9.14 -0.27
CA GLU A 23 7.69 10.50 -0.35
C GLU A 23 8.71 10.63 -1.48
N LEU A 24 9.61 9.65 -1.61
CA LEU A 24 10.62 9.66 -2.67
C LEU A 24 9.99 9.50 -4.06
N PHE A 25 9.02 8.59 -4.21
CA PHE A 25 8.34 8.39 -5.48
C PHE A 25 7.60 9.66 -5.92
N ALA A 26 6.92 10.32 -4.99
CA ALA A 26 6.25 11.58 -5.27
C ALA A 26 7.24 12.66 -5.68
N LYS A 27 8.37 12.72 -5.04
CA LYS A 27 9.45 13.66 -5.36
C LYS A 27 10.01 13.42 -6.77
N GLU A 28 9.97 12.17 -7.23
CA GLU A 28 10.41 11.81 -8.59
C GLU A 28 9.27 11.90 -9.63
N GLY A 29 8.15 12.50 -9.27
CA GLY A 29 7.06 12.81 -10.20
C GLY A 29 5.93 11.80 -10.24
N ALA A 30 5.96 10.75 -9.46
CA ALA A 30 4.87 9.77 -9.42
C ALA A 30 3.64 10.34 -8.71
N LYS A 31 2.48 9.89 -9.14
CA LYS A 31 1.23 10.05 -8.40
C LYS A 31 1.12 8.86 -7.46
N VAL A 32 0.99 9.11 -6.18
CA VAL A 32 1.13 8.07 -5.16
C VAL A 32 -0.19 7.80 -4.45
N VAL A 33 -0.50 6.52 -4.27
CA VAL A 33 -1.60 6.10 -3.40
C VAL A 33 -0.98 5.62 -2.09
N VAL A 34 -1.23 6.39 -1.03
CA VAL A 34 -0.81 6.06 0.33
C VAL A 34 -1.82 5.08 0.90
N VAL A 35 -1.35 3.96 1.42
CA VAL A 35 -2.21 2.84 1.84
C VAL A 35 -1.89 2.43 3.27
N GLY A 36 -2.91 2.29 4.07
CA GLY A 36 -2.78 1.81 5.44
C GLY A 36 -4.14 1.74 6.11
N THR A 37 -4.15 1.27 7.35
CA THR A 37 -5.37 1.14 8.15
C THR A 37 -5.64 2.36 9.02
N LYS A 38 -4.63 3.19 9.27
CA LYS A 38 -4.75 4.35 10.14
C LYS A 38 -5.01 5.61 9.33
N GLU A 39 -6.27 6.04 9.33
CA GLU A 39 -6.74 7.14 8.50
C GLU A 39 -5.99 8.45 8.78
N GLU A 40 -5.79 8.80 10.06
CA GLU A 40 -5.12 10.05 10.40
C GLU A 40 -3.68 10.09 9.91
N LEU A 41 -2.93 9.01 10.09
CA LEU A 41 -1.56 8.92 9.60
C LEU A 41 -1.48 8.95 8.07
N GLY A 42 -2.40 8.24 7.42
CA GLY A 42 -2.44 8.19 5.95
C GLY A 42 -2.74 9.55 5.34
N LYS A 43 -3.70 10.26 5.89
CA LYS A 43 -4.05 11.61 5.43
C LYS A 43 -2.90 12.58 5.66
N GLU A 44 -2.22 12.46 6.80
CA GLU A 44 -1.04 13.27 7.08
C GLU A 44 0.06 13.10 6.02
N VAL A 45 0.36 11.86 5.67
CA VAL A 45 1.37 11.56 4.64
C VAL A 45 0.96 12.14 3.30
N ALA A 46 -0.29 11.94 2.89
CA ALA A 46 -0.79 12.48 1.62
C ALA A 46 -0.73 14.01 1.59
N GLU A 47 -1.11 14.67 2.68
CA GLU A 47 -1.06 16.12 2.77
C GLU A 47 0.38 16.67 2.74
N GLU A 48 1.32 15.98 3.40
CA GLU A 48 2.72 16.39 3.35
C GLU A 48 3.30 16.27 1.94
N ILE A 49 2.93 15.21 1.21
CA ILE A 49 3.35 15.05 -0.18
C ILE A 49 2.79 16.19 -1.04
N LYS A 50 1.52 16.52 -0.88
CA LYS A 50 0.89 17.63 -1.61
C LYS A 50 1.54 18.96 -1.27
N ALA A 51 1.84 19.21 0.01
CA ALA A 51 2.49 20.43 0.46
C ALA A 51 3.89 20.59 -0.15
N ALA A 52 4.56 19.49 -0.47
CA ALA A 52 5.87 19.49 -1.12
C ALA A 52 5.77 19.59 -2.66
N GLY A 53 4.56 19.76 -3.20
CA GLY A 53 4.35 19.89 -4.64
C GLY A 53 4.05 18.60 -5.40
N GLY A 54 3.90 17.48 -4.70
CA GLY A 54 3.56 16.20 -5.30
C GLY A 54 2.07 15.94 -5.38
N GLU A 55 1.70 14.79 -5.92
CA GLU A 55 0.32 14.33 -5.98
C GLU A 55 0.18 13.02 -5.20
N ALA A 56 -0.76 12.98 -4.28
CA ALA A 56 -1.03 11.79 -3.48
C ALA A 56 -2.47 11.76 -3.00
N ILE A 57 -3.00 10.56 -2.86
CA ILE A 57 -4.26 10.31 -2.16
C ILE A 57 -4.02 9.25 -1.09
N PHE A 58 -4.88 9.23 -0.08
CA PHE A 58 -4.88 8.17 0.91
C PHE A 58 -6.06 7.25 0.65
N CYS A 59 -5.83 5.95 0.67
CA CYS A 59 -6.87 4.94 0.60
C CYS A 59 -6.75 4.02 1.82
N LYS A 60 -7.75 4.06 2.70
CA LYS A 60 -7.79 3.17 3.86
C LYS A 60 -8.01 1.75 3.37
N THR A 61 -7.07 0.87 3.66
CA THR A 61 -7.08 -0.49 3.14
C THR A 61 -6.60 -1.48 4.20
N ASP A 62 -7.40 -2.50 4.43
CA ASP A 62 -6.98 -3.69 5.17
C ASP A 62 -6.53 -4.70 4.14
N VAL A 63 -5.22 -4.94 4.03
CA VAL A 63 -4.67 -5.83 3.00
C VAL A 63 -5.04 -7.31 3.22
N THR A 64 -5.63 -7.65 4.36
CA THR A 64 -6.15 -9.00 4.62
C THR A 64 -7.59 -9.19 4.13
N SER A 65 -8.24 -8.13 3.65
CA SER A 65 -9.61 -8.14 3.14
C SER A 65 -9.61 -8.03 1.62
N ASP A 66 -10.18 -9.04 0.94
CA ASP A 66 -10.29 -9.03 -0.53
C ASP A 66 -11.12 -7.85 -1.03
N GLU A 67 -12.22 -7.54 -0.34
CA GLU A 67 -13.06 -6.38 -0.67
C GLU A 67 -12.28 -5.07 -0.55
N SER A 68 -11.47 -4.94 0.49
CA SER A 68 -10.64 -3.75 0.70
C SER A 68 -9.58 -3.61 -0.40
N LEU A 69 -9.00 -4.71 -0.85
CA LEU A 69 -8.04 -4.72 -1.95
C LEU A 69 -8.70 -4.33 -3.29
N GLU A 70 -9.92 -4.81 -3.54
CA GLU A 70 -10.66 -4.38 -4.73
C GLU A 70 -10.97 -2.90 -4.70
N ASN A 71 -11.37 -2.39 -3.54
CA ASN A 71 -11.62 -0.96 -3.36
C ASN A 71 -10.36 -0.13 -3.61
N LEU A 72 -9.20 -0.63 -3.19
CA LEU A 72 -7.91 0.05 -3.43
C LEU A 72 -7.64 0.21 -4.92
N VAL A 73 -7.79 -0.86 -5.70
CA VAL A 73 -7.60 -0.82 -7.14
C VAL A 73 -8.59 0.14 -7.79
N LYS A 74 -9.86 0.03 -7.43
CA LYS A 74 -10.91 0.90 -7.97
C LYS A 74 -10.66 2.37 -7.65
N THR A 75 -10.33 2.67 -6.40
CA THR A 75 -10.04 4.05 -5.96
C THR A 75 -8.88 4.64 -6.75
N THR A 76 -7.83 3.85 -6.98
CA THR A 76 -6.67 4.29 -7.76
C THR A 76 -7.05 4.58 -9.20
N LEU A 77 -7.81 3.70 -9.83
CA LEU A 77 -8.26 3.89 -11.21
C LEU A 77 -9.18 5.10 -11.33
N ASP A 78 -10.08 5.31 -10.38
CA ASP A 78 -10.98 6.47 -10.38
C ASP A 78 -10.21 7.78 -10.23
N ALA A 79 -9.16 7.80 -9.41
CA ALA A 79 -8.38 9.01 -9.14
C ALA A 79 -7.37 9.30 -10.24
N PHE A 80 -6.66 8.29 -10.74
CA PHE A 80 -5.50 8.47 -11.62
C PHE A 80 -5.60 7.76 -12.96
N GLY A 81 -6.60 6.92 -13.16
CA GLY A 81 -6.89 6.28 -14.44
C GLY A 81 -6.02 5.08 -14.83
N LYS A 82 -4.98 4.78 -14.07
CA LYS A 82 -4.08 3.66 -14.36
C LYS A 82 -3.31 3.24 -13.12
N ILE A 83 -2.57 2.15 -13.23
CA ILE A 83 -1.63 1.68 -12.20
C ILE A 83 -0.37 1.24 -12.93
N ASP A 84 0.76 1.90 -12.69
CA ASP A 84 2.04 1.55 -13.31
C ASP A 84 2.93 0.74 -12.36
N ILE A 85 2.87 1.02 -11.06
CA ILE A 85 3.79 0.47 -10.08
C ILE A 85 3.01 -0.01 -8.86
N LEU A 86 3.33 -1.20 -8.40
CA LEU A 86 2.81 -1.71 -7.13
C LEU A 86 4.00 -2.10 -6.24
N VAL A 87 4.09 -1.46 -5.08
CA VAL A 87 5.10 -1.80 -4.07
C VAL A 87 4.41 -2.51 -2.92
N ASN A 88 4.64 -3.81 -2.79
CA ASN A 88 4.09 -4.62 -1.71
C ASN A 88 4.98 -4.49 -0.47
N ASN A 89 4.77 -3.42 0.28
CA ASN A 89 5.54 -3.12 1.48
C ASN A 89 4.80 -3.47 2.77
N ALA A 90 3.48 -3.57 2.74
CA ALA A 90 2.73 -3.96 3.93
C ALA A 90 3.18 -5.34 4.41
N GLY A 91 3.49 -5.44 5.68
CA GLY A 91 3.90 -6.68 6.28
C GLY A 91 3.80 -6.60 7.79
N VAL A 92 3.64 -7.75 8.42
CA VAL A 92 3.65 -7.86 9.88
C VAL A 92 4.76 -8.83 10.26
N GLY A 93 5.44 -8.52 11.36
CA GLY A 93 6.42 -9.42 11.94
C GLY A 93 5.74 -10.65 12.52
N GLY A 94 6.42 -11.77 12.46
CA GLY A 94 5.99 -12.96 13.17
C GLY A 94 6.27 -12.82 14.66
N THR A 95 5.90 -13.84 15.40
CA THR A 95 6.23 -13.92 16.81
C THR A 95 7.65 -14.47 17.01
N THR A 96 8.29 -14.07 18.11
CA THR A 96 9.54 -14.70 18.56
C THR A 96 9.29 -15.91 19.45
N ALA A 97 8.02 -16.28 19.68
CA ALA A 97 7.65 -17.44 20.47
C ALA A 97 8.11 -18.73 19.81
N ASN A 98 8.28 -19.77 20.63
CA ASN A 98 8.55 -21.12 20.11
C ASN A 98 7.39 -21.60 19.27
N MET A 99 7.67 -22.51 18.34
CA MET A 99 6.68 -23.03 17.39
C MET A 99 5.39 -23.53 18.07
N ASN A 100 5.51 -24.14 19.24
CA ASN A 100 4.35 -24.63 19.99
C ASN A 100 3.56 -23.54 20.72
N GLN A 101 4.04 -22.30 20.68
CA GLN A 101 3.37 -21.12 21.30
C GLN A 101 2.72 -20.23 20.23
N ILE A 102 2.95 -20.48 18.95
CA ILE A 102 2.36 -19.72 17.87
C ILE A 102 0.90 -20.13 17.72
N THR A 103 -0.01 -19.13 17.73
CA THR A 103 -1.43 -19.38 17.52
C THR A 103 -1.79 -19.46 16.04
N MET A 104 -2.91 -20.09 15.72
CA MET A 104 -3.40 -20.10 14.34
C MET A 104 -3.76 -18.70 13.87
N ASP A 105 -4.23 -17.84 14.75
CA ASP A 105 -4.53 -16.47 14.40
C ASP A 105 -3.27 -15.71 14.00
N GLU A 106 -2.18 -15.88 14.73
CA GLU A 106 -0.88 -15.27 14.38
C GLU A 106 -0.38 -15.78 13.04
N TRP A 107 -0.43 -17.10 12.83
CA TRP A 107 -0.04 -17.73 11.57
C TRP A 107 -0.83 -17.18 10.39
N ASN A 108 -2.16 -17.19 10.53
CA ASN A 108 -3.04 -16.73 9.46
C ASN A 108 -2.86 -15.24 9.16
N THR A 109 -2.64 -14.41 10.17
CA THR A 109 -2.41 -12.98 9.98
C THR A 109 -1.12 -12.72 9.21
N VAL A 110 -0.04 -13.39 9.57
CA VAL A 110 1.24 -13.24 8.86
C VAL A 110 1.11 -13.68 7.40
N LEU A 111 0.50 -14.84 7.15
CA LEU A 111 0.31 -15.32 5.79
C LEU A 111 -0.61 -14.41 4.97
N ALA A 112 -1.72 -13.95 5.56
CA ALA A 112 -2.67 -13.08 4.86
C ALA A 112 -2.02 -11.76 4.46
N THR A 113 -1.25 -11.16 5.35
CA THR A 113 -0.62 -9.85 5.10
C THR A 113 0.61 -9.97 4.21
N ASN A 114 1.49 -10.95 4.48
CA ASN A 114 2.81 -11.00 3.85
C ASN A 114 2.86 -11.81 2.56
N LEU A 115 1.90 -12.71 2.34
CA LEU A 115 1.90 -13.58 1.18
C LEU A 115 0.62 -13.47 0.35
N THR A 116 -0.53 -13.68 0.98
CA THR A 116 -1.81 -13.71 0.25
C THR A 116 -2.17 -12.34 -0.34
N ALA A 117 -2.05 -11.26 0.43
CA ALA A 117 -2.38 -9.92 -0.04
C ALA A 117 -1.53 -9.48 -1.24
N PRO A 118 -0.19 -9.64 -1.22
CA PRO A 118 0.61 -9.33 -2.40
C PRO A 118 0.20 -10.14 -3.64
N PHE A 119 -0.10 -11.43 -3.48
CA PHE A 119 -0.56 -12.26 -4.57
C PHE A 119 -1.88 -11.75 -5.15
N VAL A 120 -2.84 -11.46 -4.30
CA VAL A 120 -4.17 -10.97 -4.72
C VAL A 120 -4.05 -9.62 -5.43
N LEU A 121 -3.26 -8.69 -4.90
CA LEU A 121 -3.06 -7.38 -5.51
C LEU A 121 -2.39 -7.50 -6.88
N CYS A 122 -1.36 -8.31 -7.01
CA CYS A 122 -0.70 -8.53 -8.30
C CYS A 122 -1.66 -9.11 -9.32
N ASN A 123 -2.51 -10.05 -8.91
CA ASN A 123 -3.51 -10.64 -9.79
C ASN A 123 -4.56 -9.63 -10.22
N LYS A 124 -5.04 -8.78 -9.31
CA LYS A 124 -6.03 -7.73 -9.63
C LYS A 124 -5.44 -6.68 -10.55
N GLU A 125 -4.19 -6.29 -10.32
CA GLU A 125 -3.49 -5.32 -11.16
C GLU A 125 -3.37 -5.82 -12.60
N GLN A 126 -3.07 -7.10 -12.80
CA GLN A 126 -2.98 -7.69 -14.14
C GLN A 126 -4.28 -7.63 -14.93
N THR A 127 -5.42 -7.60 -14.27
CA THR A 127 -6.71 -7.51 -14.97
C THR A 127 -7.00 -6.11 -15.51
N VAL A 128 -6.28 -5.08 -15.05
CA VAL A 128 -6.47 -3.70 -15.49
C VAL A 128 -5.32 -3.17 -16.34
N LEU A 129 -4.23 -3.90 -16.41
CA LEU A 129 -3.10 -3.59 -17.28
C LEU A 129 -3.32 -4.22 -18.65
#